data_8bc400e9e703eeb89224e25d8c65c298
#
_entry.id   8bc400e9e703eeb89224e25d8c65c298
#
_cell.length_a   1.000
_cell.length_b   1.000
_cell.length_c   1.000
_cell.angle_alpha   90.00
_cell.angle_beta   90.00
_cell.angle_gamma   90.00
#
_symmetry.space_group_name_H-M   'P 1'
#
loop_
_entity.id
_entity.type
_entity.pdbx_description
1 polymer ?
#
loop_
_entity_poly.entity_id
_entity_poly.type
_entity_poly.pdbx_seq_one_letter_code
_entity_poly.pdbx_strand_id
1 'polypeptide(L)'
;MFTNFRTIFPAALIAVALGLPAQAQEGRVITVTGEASVAAIPDLAYVSIGVTEEASTAAEALRAMSEAMTAVMARLEAAGIVPTDLQTGQLSLEPRYDYSSTDGVPKMTGFIATTMLDVRVRDLDLLGTVLDAVVQDGANRLGGVRFDLTDREPALDAARRDAVAVARARAELYAEAAGVRLGELESLSEQMNYGGPQPMFARDMAVESMPVPMAAGEVNLSASVTLVYEIDD
;
A
#
# COMPACT_ATOMS: atom_id res chain seq x y z
N MET A 1 32.32 -89.74 -30.96
CA MET A 1 31.65 -89.02 -32.03
C MET A 1 30.92 -87.85 -31.40
N PHE A 2 31.65 -86.75 -31.32
CA PHE A 2 31.22 -85.60 -30.58
C PHE A 2 30.96 -84.44 -31.55
N THR A 3 29.74 -83.93 -31.63
CA THR A 3 29.33 -82.88 -32.52
C THR A 3 29.26 -81.56 -31.71
N ASN A 4 30.13 -80.62 -31.98
CA ASN A 4 30.13 -79.32 -31.36
C ASN A 4 29.10 -78.37 -32.01
N PHE A 5 28.13 -77.91 -31.23
CA PHE A 5 27.17 -76.89 -31.64
C PHE A 5 27.69 -75.53 -31.17
N ARG A 6 28.12 -74.69 -32.08
CA ARG A 6 28.51 -73.27 -31.83
C ARG A 6 27.28 -72.37 -31.97
N THR A 7 26.74 -71.93 -30.87
CA THR A 7 25.73 -70.86 -30.86
C THR A 7 26.35 -69.51 -31.06
N ILE A 8 25.96 -68.85 -32.15
CA ILE A 8 26.33 -67.46 -32.48
C ILE A 8 25.29 -66.54 -31.83
N PHE A 9 25.69 -65.69 -30.86
CA PHE A 9 24.88 -64.64 -30.32
C PHE A 9 25.03 -63.37 -31.18
N PRO A 10 23.97 -62.71 -31.66
CA PRO A 10 24.07 -61.39 -32.27
C PRO A 10 24.17 -60.30 -31.16
N ALA A 11 25.25 -59.54 -31.18
CA ALA A 11 25.44 -58.36 -30.37
C ALA A 11 24.50 -57.25 -30.86
N ALA A 12 23.47 -56.94 -30.11
CA ALA A 12 22.63 -55.76 -30.35
C ALA A 12 23.36 -54.49 -29.88
N LEU A 13 23.74 -53.64 -30.85
CA LEU A 13 24.37 -52.35 -30.60
C LEU A 13 23.26 -51.34 -30.20
N ILE A 14 23.12 -51.06 -28.90
CA ILE A 14 22.22 -50.01 -28.41
C ILE A 14 22.97 -48.69 -28.58
N ALA A 15 22.56 -47.89 -29.58
CA ALA A 15 22.97 -46.51 -29.74
C ALA A 15 22.28 -45.61 -28.71
N VAL A 16 22.95 -45.31 -27.60
CA VAL A 16 22.50 -44.27 -26.65
C VAL A 16 22.71 -42.92 -27.30
N ALA A 17 21.63 -42.34 -27.82
CA ALA A 17 21.62 -40.94 -28.25
C ALA A 17 21.73 -40.05 -26.99
N LEU A 18 22.93 -39.58 -26.69
CA LEU A 18 23.16 -38.51 -25.72
C LEU A 18 22.55 -37.24 -26.29
N GLY A 19 21.32 -36.92 -25.85
CA GLY A 19 20.70 -35.61 -26.03
C GLY A 19 21.57 -34.57 -25.32
N LEU A 20 22.34 -33.82 -26.08
CA LEU A 20 23.00 -32.62 -25.56
C LEU A 20 21.91 -31.66 -25.11
N PRO A 21 21.96 -31.12 -23.86
CA PRO A 21 21.05 -30.04 -23.46
C PRO A 21 21.31 -28.90 -24.46
N ALA A 22 20.26 -28.44 -25.14
CA ALA A 22 20.31 -27.21 -25.92
C ALA A 22 20.59 -26.13 -24.87
N GLN A 23 21.82 -25.62 -24.85
CA GLN A 23 22.15 -24.38 -24.16
C GLN A 23 21.34 -23.30 -24.89
N ALA A 24 20.27 -22.79 -24.21
CA ALA A 24 19.65 -21.57 -24.62
C ALA A 24 20.79 -20.53 -24.64
N GLN A 25 21.13 -20.05 -25.83
CA GLN A 25 22.08 -18.97 -25.99
C GLN A 25 21.43 -17.76 -25.37
N GLU A 26 21.84 -17.39 -24.14
CA GLU A 26 21.40 -16.16 -23.50
C GLU A 26 21.72 -15.02 -24.47
N GLY A 27 20.69 -14.43 -25.05
CA GLY A 27 20.84 -13.31 -25.97
C GLY A 27 21.62 -12.18 -25.25
N ARG A 28 22.44 -11.46 -25.99
CA ARG A 28 23.14 -10.28 -25.47
C ARG A 28 22.08 -9.20 -25.25
N VAL A 29 21.84 -8.82 -23.99
CA VAL A 29 20.77 -7.90 -23.63
C VAL A 29 21.26 -6.72 -22.79
N ILE A 30 20.55 -5.61 -22.89
CA ILE A 30 20.63 -4.48 -21.97
C ILE A 30 19.35 -4.49 -21.11
N THR A 31 19.53 -4.70 -19.81
CA THR A 31 18.45 -4.61 -18.83
C THR A 31 18.54 -3.30 -18.06
N VAL A 32 17.48 -2.52 -18.07
CA VAL A 32 17.41 -1.22 -17.40
C VAL A 32 16.12 -1.09 -16.62
N THR A 33 16.18 -0.37 -15.50
CA THR A 33 15.01 0.02 -14.73
C THR A 33 14.81 1.52 -14.83
N GLY A 34 13.61 1.96 -15.12
CA GLY A 34 13.17 3.34 -15.05
C GLY A 34 12.19 3.56 -13.92
N GLU A 35 12.36 4.65 -13.22
CA GLU A 35 11.48 5.08 -12.15
C GLU A 35 11.04 6.52 -12.38
N ALA A 36 9.76 6.78 -12.18
CA ALA A 36 9.22 8.12 -12.23
C ALA A 36 8.11 8.30 -11.19
N SER A 37 7.88 9.54 -10.79
CA SER A 37 6.82 9.90 -9.87
C SER A 37 6.10 11.16 -10.35
N VAL A 38 4.79 11.18 -10.13
CA VAL A 38 3.92 12.32 -10.43
C VAL A 38 3.28 12.80 -9.16
N ALA A 39 3.40 14.10 -8.88
CA ALA A 39 2.73 14.78 -7.80
C ALA A 39 1.31 15.17 -8.22
N ALA A 40 0.33 14.95 -7.36
CA ALA A 40 -1.06 15.32 -7.59
C ALA A 40 -1.67 15.96 -6.33
N ILE A 41 -2.58 16.92 -6.55
CA ILE A 41 -3.33 17.55 -5.45
C ILE A 41 -4.37 16.53 -4.99
N PRO A 42 -4.41 16.17 -3.68
CA PRO A 42 -5.39 15.24 -3.15
C PRO A 42 -6.81 15.82 -3.21
N ASP A 43 -7.76 14.94 -3.42
CA ASP A 43 -9.20 15.24 -3.42
C ASP A 43 -9.98 14.36 -2.42
N LEU A 44 -9.25 13.63 -1.57
CA LEU A 44 -9.80 12.67 -0.63
C LEU A 44 -8.97 12.66 0.64
N ALA A 45 -9.62 12.57 1.81
CA ALA A 45 -8.95 12.28 3.06
C ALA A 45 -9.56 11.03 3.73
N TYR A 46 -8.69 10.22 4.33
CA TYR A 46 -9.06 9.17 5.26
C TYR A 46 -8.75 9.63 6.67
N VAL A 47 -9.75 9.55 7.54
CA VAL A 47 -9.63 9.93 8.95
C VAL A 47 -10.04 8.74 9.81
N SER A 48 -9.23 8.39 10.80
CA SER A 48 -9.61 7.38 11.77
C SER A 48 -10.04 8.08 13.07
N ILE A 49 -11.30 7.93 13.44
CA ILE A 49 -11.94 8.55 14.59
C ILE A 49 -12.35 7.46 15.56
N GLY A 50 -12.16 7.65 16.85
CA GLY A 50 -12.51 6.63 17.82
C GLY A 50 -13.18 7.16 19.07
N VAL A 51 -13.83 6.24 19.76
CA VAL A 51 -14.43 6.41 21.06
C VAL A 51 -13.83 5.38 22.01
N THR A 52 -13.43 5.84 23.19
CA THR A 52 -13.02 4.99 24.30
C THR A 52 -13.86 5.36 25.52
N GLU A 53 -14.49 4.36 26.13
CA GLU A 53 -15.28 4.51 27.34
C GLU A 53 -14.86 3.52 28.41
N GLU A 54 -14.93 3.97 29.66
CA GLU A 54 -14.58 3.18 30.84
C GLU A 54 -15.79 3.00 31.73
N ALA A 55 -16.00 1.78 32.25
CA ALA A 55 -17.01 1.49 33.23
C ALA A 55 -16.60 0.38 34.20
N SER A 56 -17.40 0.20 35.26
CA SER A 56 -17.17 -0.84 36.26
C SER A 56 -17.44 -2.25 35.73
N THR A 57 -18.29 -2.40 34.72
CA THR A 57 -18.61 -3.66 34.07
C THR A 57 -18.36 -3.59 32.56
N ALA A 58 -18.06 -4.74 31.97
CA ALA A 58 -17.88 -4.87 30.52
C ALA A 58 -19.12 -4.43 29.71
N ALA A 59 -20.31 -4.78 30.20
CA ALA A 59 -21.57 -4.43 29.55
C ALA A 59 -21.85 -2.91 29.55
N GLU A 60 -21.52 -2.24 30.66
CA GLU A 60 -21.67 -0.78 30.76
C GLU A 60 -20.66 -0.05 29.85
N ALA A 61 -19.40 -0.49 29.85
CA ALA A 61 -18.36 0.09 28.97
C ALA A 61 -18.75 -0.02 27.48
N LEU A 62 -19.18 -1.21 27.05
CA LEU A 62 -19.64 -1.43 25.68
C LEU A 62 -20.86 -0.59 25.32
N ARG A 63 -21.82 -0.47 26.23
CA ARG A 63 -23.03 0.33 25.99
C ARG A 63 -22.69 1.81 25.85
N ALA A 64 -21.90 2.36 26.77
CA ALA A 64 -21.50 3.77 26.74
C ALA A 64 -20.71 4.08 25.43
N MET A 65 -19.75 3.23 25.07
CA MET A 65 -19.00 3.35 23.84
C MET A 65 -19.91 3.29 22.59
N SER A 66 -20.90 2.38 22.55
CA SER A 66 -21.83 2.25 21.44
C SER A 66 -22.75 3.46 21.31
N GLU A 67 -23.21 4.01 22.42
CA GLU A 67 -24.05 5.22 22.46
C GLU A 67 -23.24 6.43 21.91
N ALA A 68 -22.01 6.64 22.37
CA ALA A 68 -21.16 7.71 21.91
C ALA A 68 -20.79 7.55 20.42
N MET A 69 -20.44 6.33 19.97
CA MET A 69 -20.13 6.10 18.54
C MET A 69 -21.37 6.32 17.66
N THR A 70 -22.57 5.97 18.14
CA THR A 70 -23.80 6.25 17.40
C THR A 70 -24.02 7.76 17.22
N ALA A 71 -23.75 8.57 18.25
CA ALA A 71 -23.81 10.02 18.15
C ALA A 71 -22.78 10.59 17.15
N VAL A 72 -21.55 10.08 17.20
CA VAL A 72 -20.48 10.44 16.24
C VAL A 72 -20.91 10.12 14.81
N MET A 73 -21.43 8.91 14.55
CA MET A 73 -21.89 8.52 13.22
C MET A 73 -23.04 9.42 12.72
N ALA A 74 -24.02 9.69 13.56
CA ALA A 74 -25.13 10.58 13.22
C ALA A 74 -24.63 12.02 12.89
N ARG A 75 -23.61 12.49 13.60
CA ARG A 75 -22.99 13.80 13.30
C ARG A 75 -22.28 13.80 11.96
N LEU A 76 -21.54 12.74 11.63
CA LEU A 76 -20.87 12.60 10.33
C LEU A 76 -21.88 12.59 9.18
N GLU A 77 -22.97 11.85 9.33
CA GLU A 77 -24.06 11.84 8.34
C GLU A 77 -24.69 13.22 8.18
N ALA A 78 -24.94 13.93 9.28
CA ALA A 78 -25.47 15.29 9.26
C ALA A 78 -24.50 16.30 8.61
N ALA A 79 -23.17 16.03 8.66
CA ALA A 79 -22.14 16.80 7.97
C ALA A 79 -21.98 16.41 6.49
N GLY A 80 -22.80 15.49 5.97
CA GLY A 80 -22.81 15.10 4.57
C GLY A 80 -21.94 13.89 4.21
N ILE A 81 -21.36 13.20 5.21
CA ILE A 81 -20.64 11.95 4.97
C ILE A 81 -21.66 10.83 4.74
N VAL A 82 -21.59 10.18 3.58
CA VAL A 82 -22.51 9.09 3.24
C VAL A 82 -22.15 7.79 3.98
N PRO A 83 -23.13 6.91 4.31
CA PRO A 83 -22.86 5.68 5.06
C PRO A 83 -21.83 4.75 4.41
N THR A 84 -21.70 4.77 3.09
CA THR A 84 -20.69 3.97 2.35
C THR A 84 -19.26 4.47 2.55
N ASP A 85 -19.09 5.67 3.09
CA ASP A 85 -17.79 6.26 3.42
C ASP A 85 -17.43 6.12 4.91
N LEU A 86 -18.25 5.40 5.66
CA LEU A 86 -18.05 5.04 7.08
C LEU A 86 -17.78 3.55 7.19
N GLN A 87 -16.69 3.18 7.83
CA GLN A 87 -16.35 1.78 8.09
C GLN A 87 -15.88 1.61 9.53
N THR A 88 -16.57 0.76 10.29
CA THR A 88 -16.09 0.38 11.62
C THR A 88 -14.81 -0.45 11.48
N GLY A 89 -13.75 0.04 12.11
CA GLY A 89 -12.44 -0.60 12.13
C GLY A 89 -12.28 -1.50 13.35
N GLN A 90 -11.37 -1.12 14.26
CA GLN A 90 -11.08 -1.90 15.45
C GLN A 90 -12.20 -1.74 16.51
N LEU A 91 -12.57 -2.88 17.14
CA LEU A 91 -13.36 -2.92 18.35
C LEU A 91 -12.59 -3.72 19.40
N SER A 92 -12.35 -3.15 20.58
CA SER A 92 -11.71 -3.85 21.71
C SER A 92 -12.44 -3.60 23.01
N LEU A 93 -12.38 -4.60 23.90
CA LEU A 93 -12.86 -4.54 25.26
C LEU A 93 -11.81 -5.19 26.15
N GLU A 94 -11.24 -4.40 27.05
CA GLU A 94 -10.12 -4.82 27.88
C GLU A 94 -10.39 -4.55 29.36
N PRO A 95 -9.96 -5.44 30.29
CA PRO A 95 -10.00 -5.15 31.71
C PRO A 95 -8.96 -4.10 32.07
N ARG A 96 -9.33 -3.13 32.90
CA ARG A 96 -8.45 -2.12 33.45
C ARG A 96 -7.91 -2.60 34.82
N TYR A 97 -6.59 -2.52 34.98
CA TYR A 97 -5.92 -2.87 36.22
C TYR A 97 -5.24 -1.67 36.85
N ASP A 98 -5.35 -1.59 38.19
CA ASP A 98 -4.56 -0.68 39.01
C ASP A 98 -3.30 -1.42 39.51
N TYR A 99 -2.15 -0.90 39.13
CA TYR A 99 -0.81 -1.41 39.50
C TYR A 99 -0.20 -0.64 40.68
N SER A 100 -0.89 0.35 41.25
CA SER A 100 -0.40 1.19 42.32
C SER A 100 -0.57 0.57 43.71
N SER A 101 -1.13 -0.64 43.81
CA SER A 101 -1.40 -1.28 45.07
C SER A 101 -0.09 -1.62 45.84
N THR A 102 -0.04 -1.30 47.12
CA THR A 102 1.12 -1.50 48.00
C THR A 102 1.52 -2.98 48.14
N ASP A 103 0.61 -3.89 47.83
CA ASP A 103 0.78 -5.35 47.91
C ASP A 103 1.44 -5.95 46.65
N GLY A 104 1.71 -5.12 45.63
CA GLY A 104 2.31 -5.55 44.35
C GLY A 104 1.37 -6.42 43.47
N VAL A 105 0.12 -6.62 43.85
CA VAL A 105 -0.88 -7.40 43.10
C VAL A 105 -1.80 -6.46 42.32
N PRO A 106 -1.85 -6.57 40.97
CA PRO A 106 -2.76 -5.76 40.17
C PRO A 106 -4.22 -6.04 40.54
N LYS A 107 -4.98 -4.97 40.79
CA LYS A 107 -6.42 -5.07 41.06
C LYS A 107 -7.21 -4.62 39.86
N MET A 108 -8.12 -5.47 39.37
CA MET A 108 -9.06 -5.08 38.32
C MET A 108 -10.00 -3.98 38.84
N THR A 109 -10.06 -2.85 38.13
CA THR A 109 -10.83 -1.65 38.53
C THR A 109 -11.98 -1.35 37.60
N GLY A 110 -12.09 -2.06 36.48
CA GLY A 110 -13.17 -1.87 35.50
C GLY A 110 -12.80 -2.42 34.14
N PHE A 111 -13.47 -1.91 33.12
CA PHE A 111 -13.28 -2.28 31.73
C PHE A 111 -13.15 -1.04 30.86
N ILE A 112 -12.39 -1.15 29.80
CA ILE A 112 -12.21 -0.14 28.76
C ILE A 112 -12.76 -0.71 27.47
N ALA A 113 -13.74 -0.05 26.86
CA ALA A 113 -14.25 -0.36 25.53
C ALA A 113 -13.75 0.69 24.54
N THR A 114 -13.18 0.28 23.44
CA THR A 114 -12.67 1.16 22.38
C THR A 114 -13.19 0.71 21.04
N THR A 115 -13.63 1.65 20.21
CA THR A 115 -13.93 1.40 18.81
C THR A 115 -13.31 2.50 17.95
N MET A 116 -12.92 2.13 16.72
CA MET A 116 -12.43 3.05 15.69
C MET A 116 -13.38 3.03 14.50
N LEU A 117 -13.58 4.17 13.90
CA LEU A 117 -14.35 4.38 12.69
C LEU A 117 -13.43 5.02 11.65
N ASP A 118 -13.26 4.36 10.52
CA ASP A 118 -12.54 4.91 9.37
C ASP A 118 -13.54 5.68 8.50
N VAL A 119 -13.25 6.95 8.31
CA VAL A 119 -14.10 7.92 7.61
C VAL A 119 -13.41 8.38 6.36
N ARG A 120 -14.10 8.32 5.23
CA ARG A 120 -13.66 8.86 3.97
C ARG A 120 -14.31 10.22 3.71
N VAL A 121 -13.50 11.28 3.69
CA VAL A 121 -13.95 12.65 3.49
C VAL A 121 -13.58 13.08 2.07
N ARG A 122 -14.61 13.30 1.21
CA ARG A 122 -14.43 13.66 -0.20
C ARG A 122 -14.40 15.17 -0.43
N ASP A 123 -14.91 15.94 0.50
CA ASP A 123 -14.82 17.39 0.51
C ASP A 123 -13.83 17.81 1.59
N LEU A 124 -12.61 18.15 1.16
CA LEU A 124 -11.51 18.50 2.06
C LEU A 124 -11.75 19.80 2.83
N ASP A 125 -12.57 20.69 2.29
CA ASP A 125 -12.92 21.96 2.96
C ASP A 125 -13.77 21.71 4.22
N LEU A 126 -14.53 20.62 4.24
CA LEU A 126 -15.33 20.21 5.40
C LEU A 126 -14.53 19.51 6.49
N LEU A 127 -13.30 19.08 6.20
CA LEU A 127 -12.53 18.19 7.08
C LEU A 127 -12.33 18.78 8.48
N GLY A 128 -11.98 20.08 8.58
CA GLY A 128 -11.82 20.77 9.87
C GLY A 128 -13.12 20.81 10.67
N THR A 129 -14.21 21.19 10.01
CA THR A 129 -15.54 21.28 10.63
C THR A 129 -16.04 19.91 11.10
N VAL A 130 -15.78 18.86 10.32
CA VAL A 130 -16.14 17.47 10.66
C VAL A 130 -15.39 17.03 11.91
N LEU A 131 -14.09 17.27 11.99
CA LEU A 131 -13.27 16.89 13.14
C LEU A 131 -13.71 17.62 14.43
N ASP A 132 -13.96 18.91 14.35
CA ASP A 132 -14.44 19.68 15.50
C ASP A 132 -15.81 19.17 15.99
N ALA A 133 -16.72 18.85 15.06
CA ALA A 133 -18.04 18.39 15.38
C ALA A 133 -18.04 17.03 16.09
N VAL A 134 -17.24 16.07 15.61
CA VAL A 134 -17.21 14.71 16.20
C VAL A 134 -16.58 14.68 17.59
N VAL A 135 -15.62 15.57 17.86
CA VAL A 135 -15.04 15.72 19.22
C VAL A 135 -16.09 16.20 20.23
N GLN A 136 -16.99 17.10 19.82
CA GLN A 136 -18.09 17.58 20.68
C GLN A 136 -19.12 16.48 20.98
N ASP A 137 -19.29 15.51 20.08
CA ASP A 137 -20.27 14.43 20.21
C ASP A 137 -19.69 13.13 20.81
N GLY A 138 -18.48 13.19 21.39
CA GLY A 138 -17.92 12.09 22.19
C GLY A 138 -16.73 11.36 21.55
N ALA A 139 -16.30 11.72 20.35
CA ALA A 139 -15.05 11.22 19.81
C ALA A 139 -13.87 11.73 20.67
N ASN A 140 -13.10 10.79 21.24
CA ASN A 140 -11.97 11.11 22.13
C ASN A 140 -10.66 10.45 21.66
N ARG A 141 -10.66 9.82 20.48
CA ARG A 141 -9.48 9.28 19.82
C ARG A 141 -9.44 9.72 18.36
N LEU A 142 -8.28 10.21 17.94
CA LEU A 142 -7.97 10.52 16.55
C LEU A 142 -6.74 9.71 16.15
N GLY A 143 -6.89 8.83 15.14
CA GLY A 143 -5.84 7.93 14.66
C GLY A 143 -4.97 8.52 13.55
N GLY A 144 -5.27 9.74 13.10
CA GLY A 144 -4.55 10.45 12.05
C GLY A 144 -5.39 10.76 10.82
N VAL A 145 -4.83 11.59 9.95
CA VAL A 145 -5.41 11.98 8.66
C VAL A 145 -4.42 11.59 7.56
N ARG A 146 -4.93 10.94 6.52
CA ARG A 146 -4.15 10.57 5.33
C ARG A 146 -4.87 11.10 4.10
N PHE A 147 -4.18 11.92 3.35
CA PHE A 147 -4.70 12.44 2.08
C PHE A 147 -4.43 11.49 0.92
N ASP A 148 -5.33 11.47 -0.06
CA ASP A 148 -5.29 10.57 -1.18
C ASP A 148 -6.03 11.14 -2.40
N LEU A 149 -6.09 10.35 -3.48
CA LEU A 149 -6.88 10.62 -4.66
C LEU A 149 -8.05 9.66 -4.75
N THR A 150 -9.21 10.15 -5.14
CA THR A 150 -10.38 9.32 -5.47
C THR A 150 -10.10 8.43 -6.68
N ASP A 151 -9.42 8.99 -7.69
CA ASP A 151 -8.95 8.26 -8.86
C ASP A 151 -7.43 8.44 -9.03
N ARG A 152 -6.69 7.39 -8.77
CA ARG A 152 -5.22 7.37 -8.87
C ARG A 152 -4.71 7.05 -10.27
N GLU A 153 -5.54 6.40 -11.11
CA GLU A 153 -5.08 5.85 -12.39
C GLU A 153 -4.52 6.90 -13.36
N PRO A 154 -5.10 8.10 -13.52
CA PRO A 154 -4.52 9.11 -14.40
C PRO A 154 -3.10 9.52 -14.03
N ALA A 155 -2.82 9.67 -12.73
CA ALA A 155 -1.50 10.03 -12.23
C ALA A 155 -0.52 8.83 -12.29
N LEU A 156 -0.99 7.62 -12.00
CA LEU A 156 -0.19 6.39 -12.18
C LEU A 156 0.17 6.17 -13.65
N ASP A 157 -0.77 6.38 -14.57
CA ASP A 157 -0.50 6.26 -16.00
C ASP A 157 0.52 7.28 -16.51
N ALA A 158 0.50 8.49 -15.96
CA ALA A 158 1.53 9.48 -16.25
C ALA A 158 2.90 9.00 -15.73
N ALA A 159 2.97 8.55 -14.47
CA ALA A 159 4.20 8.01 -13.88
C ALA A 159 4.74 6.78 -14.66
N ARG A 160 3.86 5.88 -15.13
CA ARG A 160 4.23 4.72 -15.98
C ARG A 160 4.87 5.17 -17.30
N ARG A 161 4.25 6.16 -18.00
CA ARG A 161 4.81 6.69 -19.24
C ARG A 161 6.18 7.30 -19.03
N ASP A 162 6.34 8.08 -17.99
CA ASP A 162 7.61 8.72 -17.64
C ASP A 162 8.67 7.70 -17.24
N ALA A 163 8.30 6.67 -16.49
CA ALA A 163 9.19 5.57 -16.11
C ALA A 163 9.71 4.80 -17.34
N VAL A 164 8.83 4.52 -18.32
CA VAL A 164 9.23 3.90 -19.58
C VAL A 164 10.19 4.80 -20.36
N ALA A 165 9.92 6.11 -20.43
CA ALA A 165 10.78 7.07 -21.10
C ALA A 165 12.18 7.13 -20.44
N VAL A 166 12.24 7.15 -19.11
CA VAL A 166 13.50 7.12 -18.34
C VAL A 166 14.26 5.84 -18.59
N ALA A 167 13.60 4.67 -18.55
CA ALA A 167 14.25 3.39 -18.80
C ALA A 167 14.83 3.33 -20.23
N ARG A 168 14.04 3.75 -21.23
CA ARG A 168 14.47 3.79 -22.62
C ARG A 168 15.69 4.69 -22.83
N ALA A 169 15.66 5.92 -22.33
CA ALA A 169 16.78 6.86 -22.43
C ALA A 169 18.06 6.28 -21.78
N ARG A 170 17.89 5.54 -20.67
CA ARG A 170 19.03 4.86 -20.00
C ARG A 170 19.58 3.71 -20.84
N ALA A 171 18.73 2.93 -21.53
CA ALA A 171 19.17 1.87 -22.43
C ALA A 171 19.94 2.43 -23.63
N GLU A 172 19.43 3.50 -24.23
CA GLU A 172 20.10 4.21 -25.34
C GLU A 172 21.47 4.73 -24.92
N LEU A 173 21.59 5.35 -23.76
CA LEU A 173 22.86 5.82 -23.18
C LEU A 173 23.86 4.67 -22.99
N TYR A 174 23.42 3.53 -22.46
CA TYR A 174 24.29 2.40 -22.21
C TYR A 174 24.75 1.74 -23.51
N ALA A 175 23.88 1.62 -24.50
CA ALA A 175 24.24 1.11 -25.82
C ALA A 175 25.31 1.99 -26.52
N GLU A 176 25.11 3.32 -26.50
CA GLU A 176 26.05 4.30 -27.02
C GLU A 176 27.42 4.20 -26.30
N ALA A 177 27.42 4.21 -24.97
CA ALA A 177 28.64 4.16 -24.16
C ALA A 177 29.43 2.82 -24.34
N ALA A 178 28.70 1.72 -24.59
CA ALA A 178 29.29 0.41 -24.84
C ALA A 178 29.73 0.23 -26.31
N GLY A 179 29.39 1.15 -27.20
CA GLY A 179 29.68 1.05 -28.63
C GLY A 179 28.90 -0.05 -29.36
N VAL A 180 27.69 -0.34 -28.89
CA VAL A 180 26.77 -1.31 -29.48
C VAL A 180 25.48 -0.61 -29.91
N ARG A 181 24.67 -1.28 -30.75
CA ARG A 181 23.34 -0.76 -31.12
C ARG A 181 22.28 -1.36 -30.21
N LEU A 182 21.32 -0.51 -29.79
CA LEU A 182 20.13 -0.96 -29.06
C LEU A 182 19.19 -1.66 -30.06
N GLY A 183 18.87 -2.92 -29.79
CA GLY A 183 17.98 -3.74 -30.60
C GLY A 183 16.51 -3.60 -30.19
N GLU A 184 15.71 -4.61 -30.50
CA GLU A 184 14.29 -4.62 -30.19
C GLU A 184 14.02 -4.80 -28.68
N LEU A 185 12.86 -4.35 -28.25
CA LEU A 185 12.38 -4.56 -26.87
C LEU A 185 11.98 -6.04 -26.71
N GLU A 186 12.73 -6.81 -25.93
CA GLU A 186 12.44 -8.22 -25.66
C GLU A 186 11.34 -8.39 -24.61
N SER A 187 11.43 -7.62 -23.51
CA SER A 187 10.45 -7.68 -22.44
C SER A 187 10.27 -6.36 -21.70
N LEU A 188 9.07 -6.16 -21.19
CA LEU A 188 8.68 -5.06 -20.29
C LEU A 188 7.96 -5.65 -19.09
N SER A 189 8.40 -5.30 -17.90
CA SER A 189 7.75 -5.67 -16.65
C SER A 189 7.59 -4.46 -15.74
N GLU A 190 6.41 -4.30 -15.15
CA GLU A 190 6.14 -3.29 -14.11
C GLU A 190 6.33 -3.93 -12.74
N GLN A 191 7.11 -3.28 -11.88
CA GLN A 191 7.14 -3.62 -10.46
C GLN A 191 6.01 -2.87 -9.77
N MET A 192 4.99 -3.62 -9.34
CA MET A 192 3.94 -3.04 -8.50
C MET A 192 4.51 -2.67 -7.14
N ASN A 193 4.72 -1.39 -6.93
CA ASN A 193 5.09 -0.89 -5.63
C ASN A 193 3.79 -0.59 -4.86
N TYR A 194 3.38 -1.50 -3.96
CA TYR A 194 2.22 -1.33 -3.08
C TYR A 194 2.46 -0.30 -1.96
N GLY A 195 3.50 0.51 -2.08
CA GLY A 195 3.73 1.64 -1.18
C GLY A 195 2.57 2.62 -1.29
N GLY A 196 1.87 2.89 -0.17
CA GLY A 196 0.89 3.97 -0.10
C GLY A 196 1.54 5.31 -0.46
N PRO A 197 0.73 6.31 -0.85
CA PRO A 197 1.22 7.64 -1.20
C PRO A 197 2.10 8.21 -0.08
N GLN A 198 3.26 8.71 -0.44
CA GLN A 198 4.17 9.35 0.51
C GLN A 198 3.87 10.85 0.53
N PRO A 199 3.52 11.43 1.69
CA PRO A 199 3.32 12.87 1.78
C PRO A 199 4.65 13.60 1.57
N MET A 200 4.67 14.55 0.63
CA MET A 200 5.75 15.54 0.53
C MET A 200 5.29 16.85 1.17
N PHE A 201 6.10 17.36 2.08
CA PHE A 201 5.86 18.70 2.64
C PHE A 201 6.28 19.75 1.60
N ALA A 202 5.29 20.43 1.00
CA ALA A 202 5.56 21.63 0.25
C ALA A 202 6.05 22.74 1.22
N ARG A 203 7.17 23.37 0.88
CA ARG A 203 7.67 24.54 1.60
C ARG A 203 6.79 25.74 1.25
N ASP A 204 6.31 26.42 2.31
CA ASP A 204 5.67 27.72 2.33
C ASP A 204 4.27 27.85 1.71
N MET A 205 3.25 27.67 2.57
CA MET A 205 1.98 28.38 2.43
C MET A 205 1.61 28.99 3.78
N ALA A 206 1.33 30.31 3.80
CA ALA A 206 0.83 31.01 4.97
C ALA A 206 -0.56 30.51 5.34
N VAL A 207 -0.72 30.03 6.55
CA VAL A 207 -1.96 29.44 7.08
C VAL A 207 -2.80 30.55 7.68
N GLU A 208 -3.93 30.86 7.06
CA GLU A 208 -5.01 31.61 7.70
C GLU A 208 -5.72 30.69 8.69
N SER A 209 -6.03 31.21 9.88
CA SER A 209 -6.45 30.45 11.05
C SER A 209 -7.77 29.70 10.84
N MET A 210 -7.70 28.39 10.66
CA MET A 210 -8.79 27.44 10.88
C MET A 210 -8.65 26.77 12.26
N PRO A 211 -9.73 26.25 12.88
CA PRO A 211 -9.69 25.69 14.25
C PRO A 211 -8.66 24.56 14.41
N VAL A 212 -8.46 23.73 13.39
CA VAL A 212 -7.32 22.80 13.28
C VAL A 212 -6.63 23.01 11.93
N PRO A 213 -5.46 23.68 11.87
CA PRO A 213 -4.79 23.92 10.61
C PRO A 213 -4.36 22.61 9.98
N MET A 214 -4.87 22.32 8.80
CA MET A 214 -4.54 21.13 8.02
C MET A 214 -4.02 21.55 6.65
N ALA A 215 -2.85 20.99 6.27
CA ALA A 215 -2.27 21.16 4.95
C ALA A 215 -2.33 19.81 4.24
N ALA A 216 -3.07 19.74 3.14
CA ALA A 216 -3.22 18.50 2.37
C ALA A 216 -1.93 18.13 1.60
N GLY A 217 -1.10 19.11 1.26
CA GLY A 217 0.13 18.92 0.49
C GLY A 217 -0.13 18.30 -0.88
N GLU A 218 0.83 17.53 -1.38
CA GLU A 218 0.71 16.77 -2.62
C GLU A 218 0.90 15.27 -2.30
N VAL A 219 0.24 14.42 -3.08
CA VAL A 219 0.37 12.98 -3.06
C VAL A 219 1.24 12.56 -4.23
N ASN A 220 2.34 11.85 -3.95
CA ASN A 220 3.22 11.32 -4.98
C ASN A 220 2.84 9.89 -5.33
N LEU A 221 2.62 9.66 -6.62
CA LEU A 221 2.41 8.33 -7.19
C LEU A 221 3.60 7.98 -8.06
N SER A 222 4.21 6.83 -7.82
CA SER A 222 5.40 6.37 -8.52
C SER A 222 5.16 5.07 -9.26
N ALA A 223 5.84 4.91 -10.38
CA ALA A 223 5.91 3.68 -11.15
C ALA A 223 7.37 3.29 -11.38
N SER A 224 7.63 1.99 -11.39
CA SER A 224 8.93 1.41 -11.70
C SER A 224 8.76 0.33 -12.76
N VAL A 225 9.49 0.47 -13.87
CA VAL A 225 9.45 -0.49 -14.98
C VAL A 225 10.85 -1.01 -15.28
N THR A 226 10.95 -2.28 -15.60
CA THR A 226 12.17 -2.90 -16.10
C THR A 226 11.98 -3.25 -17.57
N LEU A 227 12.90 -2.79 -18.42
CA LEU A 227 12.95 -3.05 -19.85
C LEU A 227 14.18 -3.90 -20.15
N VAL A 228 14.01 -4.89 -21.00
CA VAL A 228 15.08 -5.72 -21.56
C VAL A 228 15.12 -5.51 -23.06
N TYR A 229 16.26 -5.07 -23.57
CA TYR A 229 16.49 -4.84 -24.98
C TYR A 229 17.56 -5.80 -25.50
N GLU A 230 17.39 -6.28 -26.70
CA GLU A 230 18.47 -6.98 -27.43
C GLU A 230 19.61 -6.02 -27.77
N ILE A 231 20.80 -6.58 -27.96
CA ILE A 231 21.99 -5.86 -28.48
C ILE A 231 22.19 -6.28 -29.91
N ASP A 232 22.11 -5.33 -30.84
CA ASP A 232 22.44 -5.52 -32.23
C ASP A 232 23.95 -5.25 -32.48
N ASP A 233 24.53 -5.97 -33.41
CA ASP A 233 25.94 -5.78 -33.85
C ASP A 233 26.10 -4.56 -34.75
#